data_f17d7f13cbebdb9f793debbc5042f0be
#
_entry.id   f17d7f13cbebdb9f793debbc5042f0be
#
_cell.length_a   1.000
_cell.length_b   1.000
_cell.length_c   1.000
_cell.angle_alpha   90.00
_cell.angle_beta   90.00
_cell.angle_gamma   90.00
#
_symmetry.space_group_name_H-M   'P 1'
#
loop_
_entity.id
_entity.type
_entity.pdbx_description
1 polymer ?
#
loop_
_entity_poly.entity_id
_entity_poly.type
_entity_poly.pdbx_seq_one_letter_code
_entity_poly.pdbx_strand_id
1 'polypeptide(L)'
;MKTRYLQALGVYGYEAVEPIVLAALVTEDPLLLIGKAGTGKTYLLNSLSEALNLEHRHYNASLINFDDLVGFPYPDNDCSEIRYLETPAPVWKAESVLIDEISRCKPEHQNRLFSLVHERRIQGLKLEHLRYRWAAMNPCDDNQGGSDHYDGSLPLDQALA
;
A
#
# COMPACT_ATOMS: atom_id res chain seq x y z
N MET A 1 14.05 2.12 -30.56
CA MET A 1 13.71 1.09 -29.56
C MET A 1 12.99 1.80 -28.42
N LYS A 2 11.75 1.43 -28.06
CA LYS A 2 11.12 1.98 -26.86
C LYS A 2 11.83 1.36 -25.64
N THR A 3 12.41 2.17 -24.79
CA THR A 3 12.97 1.72 -23.52
C THR A 3 11.84 1.15 -22.67
N ARG A 4 12.01 -0.06 -22.17
CA ARG A 4 11.04 -0.74 -21.29
C ARG A 4 11.63 -0.81 -19.90
N TYR A 5 11.26 0.15 -19.07
CA TYR A 5 11.83 0.32 -17.73
C TYR A 5 11.50 -0.82 -16.80
N LEU A 6 10.24 -1.31 -16.81
CA LEU A 6 9.83 -2.42 -15.95
C LEU A 6 10.52 -3.73 -16.30
N GLN A 7 10.78 -3.98 -17.58
CA GLN A 7 11.54 -5.16 -17.99
C GLN A 7 13.00 -5.11 -17.50
N ALA A 8 13.60 -3.93 -17.41
CA ALA A 8 14.94 -3.78 -16.84
C ALA A 8 14.98 -4.14 -15.34
N LEU A 9 13.84 -4.10 -14.64
CA LEU A 9 13.68 -4.56 -13.26
C LEU A 9 13.29 -6.05 -13.15
N GLY A 10 13.27 -6.78 -14.26
CA GLY A 10 12.83 -8.18 -14.31
C GLY A 10 11.31 -8.36 -14.25
N VAL A 11 10.53 -7.29 -14.46
CA VAL A 11 9.06 -7.32 -14.44
C VAL A 11 8.54 -7.41 -15.87
N TYR A 12 7.85 -8.50 -16.18
CA TYR A 12 7.32 -8.81 -17.51
C TYR A 12 5.80 -8.86 -17.49
N GLY A 13 5.16 -8.59 -18.63
CA GLY A 13 3.71 -8.64 -18.78
C GLY A 13 2.97 -7.36 -18.36
N TYR A 14 3.72 -6.31 -18.02
CA TYR A 14 3.19 -5.02 -17.60
C TYR A 14 3.32 -3.90 -18.65
N GLU A 15 3.65 -4.25 -19.90
CA GLU A 15 3.95 -3.29 -20.98
C GLU A 15 2.79 -2.33 -21.27
N ALA A 16 1.55 -2.81 -21.13
CA ALA A 16 0.36 -2.00 -21.37
C ALA A 16 0.13 -0.93 -20.30
N VAL A 17 0.52 -1.21 -19.06
CA VAL A 17 0.30 -0.32 -17.91
C VAL A 17 1.57 0.41 -17.48
N GLU A 18 2.72 0.10 -18.07
CA GLU A 18 4.00 0.76 -17.75
C GLU A 18 3.89 2.30 -17.79
N PRO A 19 3.26 2.94 -18.80
CA PRO A 19 3.13 4.38 -18.80
C PRO A 19 2.35 4.94 -17.61
N ILE A 20 1.33 4.22 -17.13
CA ILE A 20 0.53 4.62 -15.96
C ILE A 20 1.37 4.50 -14.69
N VAL A 21 2.11 3.40 -14.54
CA VAL A 21 3.01 3.20 -13.39
C VAL A 21 4.08 4.29 -13.34
N LEU A 22 4.70 4.60 -14.48
CA LEU A 22 5.71 5.66 -14.57
C LEU A 22 5.11 7.04 -14.29
N ALA A 23 3.90 7.33 -14.78
CA ALA A 23 3.21 8.57 -14.47
C ALA A 23 2.97 8.71 -12.95
N ALA A 24 2.44 7.68 -12.31
CA ALA A 24 2.21 7.67 -10.86
C ALA A 24 3.51 7.86 -10.06
N LEU A 25 4.65 7.34 -10.56
CA LEU A 25 5.95 7.60 -9.92
C LEU A 25 6.40 9.06 -10.05
N VAL A 26 6.10 9.71 -11.18
CA VAL A 26 6.48 11.12 -11.40
C VAL A 26 5.59 12.07 -10.62
N THR A 27 4.29 11.80 -10.56
CA THR A 27 3.31 12.65 -9.88
C THR A 27 3.21 12.36 -8.38
N GLU A 28 3.77 11.24 -7.91
CA GLU A 28 3.59 10.71 -6.56
C GLU A 28 2.12 10.47 -6.20
N ASP A 29 1.29 10.18 -7.20
CA ASP A 29 -0.09 9.79 -6.97
C ASP A 29 -0.21 8.37 -6.40
N PRO A 30 -1.24 8.08 -5.61
CA PRO A 30 -1.51 6.72 -5.16
C PRO A 30 -1.71 5.78 -6.35
N LEU A 31 -1.18 4.56 -6.23
CA LEU A 31 -1.30 3.54 -7.29
C LEU A 31 -1.96 2.29 -6.72
N LEU A 32 -3.10 1.89 -7.29
CA LEU A 32 -3.77 0.64 -6.99
C LEU A 32 -3.61 -0.33 -8.17
N LEU A 33 -3.02 -1.50 -7.91
CA LEU A 33 -2.93 -2.60 -8.87
C LEU A 33 -4.02 -3.64 -8.59
N ILE A 34 -4.91 -3.82 -9.55
CA ILE A 34 -5.96 -4.84 -9.51
C ILE A 34 -5.63 -5.92 -10.53
N GLY A 35 -5.58 -7.17 -10.11
CA GLY A 35 -5.29 -8.29 -11.03
C GLY A 35 -5.34 -9.64 -10.30
N LYS A 36 -5.41 -10.73 -11.07
CA LYS A 36 -5.46 -12.09 -10.53
C LYS A 36 -4.25 -12.40 -9.64
N ALA A 37 -4.41 -13.37 -8.75
CA ALA A 37 -3.31 -13.88 -7.95
C ALA A 37 -2.17 -14.38 -8.87
N GLY A 38 -0.92 -14.23 -8.42
CA GLY A 38 0.25 -14.68 -9.17
C GLY A 38 0.65 -13.81 -10.37
N THR A 39 -0.01 -12.69 -10.64
CA THR A 39 0.37 -11.78 -11.75
C THR A 39 1.60 -10.90 -11.45
N GLY A 40 2.17 -10.97 -10.26
CA GLY A 40 3.39 -10.24 -9.91
C GLY A 40 3.17 -8.80 -9.43
N LYS A 41 1.96 -8.43 -9.00
CA LYS A 41 1.65 -7.07 -8.49
C LYS A 41 2.59 -6.64 -7.37
N THR A 42 2.67 -7.45 -6.34
CA THR A 42 3.54 -7.22 -5.17
C THR A 42 5.01 -7.18 -5.56
N TYR A 43 5.42 -8.09 -6.47
CA TYR A 43 6.80 -8.11 -6.98
C TYR A 43 7.15 -6.81 -7.72
N LEU A 44 6.27 -6.32 -8.60
CA LEU A 44 6.47 -5.05 -9.29
C LEU A 44 6.69 -3.90 -8.30
N LEU A 45 5.80 -3.74 -7.31
CA LEU A 45 5.85 -2.61 -6.39
C LEU A 45 7.07 -2.67 -5.46
N ASN A 46 7.46 -3.86 -5.00
CA ASN A 46 8.69 -4.04 -4.24
C ASN A 46 9.93 -3.76 -5.10
N SER A 47 9.96 -4.23 -6.35
CA SER A 47 11.08 -3.96 -7.27
C SER A 47 11.23 -2.47 -7.60
N LEU A 48 10.13 -1.73 -7.68
CA LEU A 48 10.16 -0.27 -7.85
C LEU A 48 10.77 0.41 -6.62
N SER A 49 10.39 0.01 -5.40
CA SER A 49 10.95 0.60 -4.18
C SER A 49 12.45 0.33 -4.06
N GLU A 50 12.87 -0.86 -4.42
CA GLU A 50 14.28 -1.28 -4.43
C GLU A 50 15.09 -0.47 -5.46
N ALA A 51 14.58 -0.37 -6.70
CA ALA A 51 15.22 0.38 -7.76
C ALA A 51 15.36 1.88 -7.46
N LEU A 52 14.43 2.44 -6.71
CA LEU A 52 14.44 3.83 -6.27
C LEU A 52 15.17 4.02 -4.93
N ASN A 53 15.67 2.95 -4.33
CA ASN A 53 16.36 2.93 -3.03
C ASN A 53 15.58 3.65 -1.92
N LEU A 54 14.29 3.32 -1.80
CA LEU A 54 13.38 3.95 -0.83
C LEU A 54 13.36 3.20 0.50
N GLU A 55 13.18 3.95 1.60
CA GLU A 55 12.75 3.37 2.88
C GLU A 55 11.33 2.83 2.73
N HIS A 56 11.24 1.54 2.45
CA HIS A 56 10.00 0.87 2.07
C HIS A 56 9.35 0.12 3.23
N ARG A 57 8.02 0.15 3.29
CA ARG A 57 7.23 -0.69 4.19
C ARG A 57 6.17 -1.45 3.40
N HIS A 58 6.12 -2.75 3.64
CA HIS A 58 5.15 -3.64 3.02
C HIS A 58 4.22 -4.22 4.11
N TYR A 59 2.95 -3.90 4.02
CA TYR A 59 1.93 -4.35 4.96
C TYR A 59 0.90 -5.21 4.25
N ASN A 60 0.50 -6.31 4.87
CA ASN A 60 -0.62 -7.11 4.42
C ASN A 60 -1.88 -6.65 5.17
N ALA A 61 -2.85 -6.08 4.45
CA ALA A 61 -4.05 -5.49 5.03
C ALA A 61 -4.97 -6.49 5.73
N SER A 62 -4.86 -7.78 5.41
CA SER A 62 -5.63 -8.84 6.07
C SER A 62 -5.09 -9.22 7.46
N LEU A 63 -3.82 -8.93 7.72
CA LEU A 63 -3.11 -9.36 8.93
C LEU A 63 -2.73 -8.20 9.85
N ILE A 64 -2.66 -6.99 9.30
CA ILE A 64 -2.11 -5.84 10.02
C ILE A 64 -3.03 -5.39 11.15
N ASN A 65 -2.44 -5.17 12.32
CA ASN A 65 -3.04 -4.36 13.38
C ASN A 65 -2.56 -2.91 13.24
N PHE A 66 -3.39 -1.99 13.72
CA PHE A 66 -3.05 -0.57 13.64
C PHE A 66 -1.77 -0.23 14.40
N ASP A 67 -1.55 -0.88 15.54
CA ASP A 67 -0.35 -0.69 16.36
C ASP A 67 0.94 -1.14 15.65
N ASP A 68 0.83 -2.06 14.68
CA ASP A 68 1.97 -2.45 13.84
C ASP A 68 2.45 -1.29 12.95
N LEU A 69 1.52 -0.42 12.52
CA LEU A 69 1.81 0.75 11.69
C LEU A 69 2.43 1.89 12.49
N VAL A 70 1.84 2.22 13.64
CA VAL A 70 2.15 3.45 14.38
C VAL A 70 3.04 3.24 15.58
N GLY A 71 3.09 2.01 16.10
CA GLY A 71 3.68 1.71 17.39
C GLY A 71 2.68 1.79 18.55
N PHE A 72 3.15 1.45 19.75
CA PHE A 72 2.33 1.47 20.94
C PHE A 72 2.41 2.84 21.63
N PRO A 73 1.27 3.51 21.86
CA PRO A 73 1.27 4.79 22.55
C PRO A 73 1.63 4.61 24.03
N TYR A 74 2.52 5.44 24.54
CA TYR A 74 2.83 5.51 25.96
C TYR A 74 3.00 6.97 26.37
N PRO A 75 2.66 7.32 27.65
CA PRO A 75 2.87 8.65 28.16
C PRO A 75 4.37 8.93 28.35
N ASP A 76 4.80 10.16 28.06
CA ASP A 76 6.13 10.63 28.42
C ASP A 76 6.31 10.66 29.96
N ASN A 77 7.55 10.75 30.42
CA ASN A 77 7.90 10.74 31.86
C ASN A 77 7.10 11.78 32.67
N ASP A 78 6.76 12.91 32.07
CA ASP A 78 5.99 13.99 32.70
C ASP A 78 4.49 13.90 32.42
N CYS A 79 4.02 12.83 31.74
CA CYS A 79 2.63 12.65 31.29
C CYS A 79 2.06 13.86 30.50
N SER A 80 2.92 14.67 29.90
CA SER A 80 2.53 15.85 29.13
C SER A 80 2.27 15.56 27.66
N GLU A 81 2.90 14.51 27.11
CA GLU A 81 2.80 14.10 25.71
C GLU A 81 2.64 12.59 25.57
N ILE A 82 1.99 12.18 24.48
CA ILE A 82 1.95 10.76 24.07
C ILE A 82 3.09 10.51 23.11
N ARG A 83 3.95 9.57 23.44
CA ARG A 83 4.97 9.03 22.56
C ARG A 83 4.57 7.66 22.06
N TYR A 84 5.17 7.24 20.94
CA TYR A 84 4.95 5.91 20.36
C TYR A 84 6.22 5.08 20.49
N LEU A 85 6.08 3.89 21.09
CA LEU A 85 7.12 2.88 21.07
C LEU A 85 7.13 2.28 19.65
N GLU A 86 8.19 2.57 18.90
CA GLU A 86 8.31 2.12 17.51
C GLU A 86 8.33 0.58 17.43
N THR A 87 7.54 0.03 16.53
CA THR A 87 7.62 -1.37 16.11
C THR A 87 8.82 -1.56 15.17
N PRO A 88 9.21 -2.80 14.83
CA PRO A 88 10.29 -3.03 13.89
C PRO A 88 10.07 -2.44 12.48
N ALA A 89 8.83 -2.19 12.10
CA ALA A 89 8.46 -1.69 10.77
C ALA A 89 7.44 -0.54 10.81
N PRO A 90 7.72 0.56 11.56
CA PRO A 90 6.77 1.65 11.69
C PRO A 90 6.71 2.47 10.40
N VAL A 91 5.57 3.13 10.18
CA VAL A 91 5.35 3.93 8.96
C VAL A 91 6.04 5.29 8.99
N TRP A 92 6.45 5.76 10.17
CA TRP A 92 6.91 7.14 10.39
C TRP A 92 8.07 7.62 9.50
N LYS A 93 8.99 6.72 9.19
CA LYS A 93 10.17 7.03 8.36
C LYS A 93 10.05 6.49 6.94
N ALA A 94 8.90 5.90 6.59
CA ALA A 94 8.70 5.31 5.28
C ALA A 94 8.62 6.39 4.19
N GLU A 95 9.35 6.18 3.10
CA GLU A 95 9.23 6.95 1.85
C GLU A 95 8.22 6.32 0.90
N SER A 96 8.05 5.00 1.00
CA SER A 96 7.05 4.25 0.25
C SER A 96 6.35 3.21 1.12
N VAL A 97 5.06 3.03 0.87
CA VAL A 97 4.23 2.02 1.53
C VAL A 97 3.52 1.20 0.47
N LEU A 98 3.58 -0.13 0.60
CA LEU A 98 2.73 -1.06 -0.10
C LEU A 98 1.71 -1.65 0.88
N ILE A 99 0.43 -1.48 0.57
CA ILE A 99 -0.68 -2.13 1.26
C ILE A 99 -1.17 -3.26 0.37
N ASP A 100 -0.72 -4.47 0.67
CA ASP A 100 -1.11 -5.66 -0.09
C ASP A 100 -2.42 -6.25 0.44
N GLU A 101 -3.17 -6.92 -0.43
CA GLU A 101 -4.46 -7.54 -0.10
C GLU A 101 -5.48 -6.53 0.48
N ILE A 102 -5.50 -5.28 -0.02
CA ILE A 102 -6.32 -4.20 0.56
C ILE A 102 -7.83 -4.52 0.56
N SER A 103 -8.30 -5.33 -0.39
CA SER A 103 -9.71 -5.82 -0.42
C SER A 103 -10.08 -6.74 0.75
N ARG A 104 -9.07 -7.28 1.47
CA ARG A 104 -9.28 -8.11 2.66
C ARG A 104 -9.17 -7.31 3.96
N CYS A 105 -9.01 -6.01 3.85
CA CYS A 105 -8.97 -5.12 5.00
C CYS A 105 -10.34 -5.09 5.69
N LYS A 106 -10.34 -5.22 7.01
CA LYS A 106 -11.57 -5.05 7.79
C LYS A 106 -12.16 -3.66 7.56
N PRO A 107 -13.49 -3.52 7.40
CA PRO A 107 -14.12 -2.21 7.14
C PRO A 107 -13.71 -1.12 8.15
N GLU A 108 -13.57 -1.46 9.41
CA GLU A 108 -13.14 -0.55 10.48
C GLU A 108 -11.71 -0.02 10.29
N HIS A 109 -10.85 -0.72 9.54
CA HIS A 109 -9.49 -0.30 9.24
C HIS A 109 -9.38 0.46 7.92
N GLN A 110 -10.37 0.33 7.01
CA GLN A 110 -10.33 1.00 5.70
C GLN A 110 -10.24 2.52 5.84
N ASN A 111 -11.01 3.14 6.76
CA ASN A 111 -10.95 4.59 6.99
C ASN A 111 -9.57 5.08 7.45
N ARG A 112 -8.83 4.25 8.19
CA ARG A 112 -7.47 4.57 8.64
C ARG A 112 -6.47 4.50 7.48
N LEU A 113 -6.64 3.51 6.61
CA LEU A 113 -5.84 3.37 5.39
C LEU A 113 -6.15 4.48 4.39
N PHE A 114 -7.40 4.97 4.34
CA PHE A 114 -7.77 6.12 3.54
C PHE A 114 -6.92 7.35 3.86
N SER A 115 -6.83 7.75 5.12
CA SER A 115 -6.00 8.90 5.53
C SER A 115 -4.51 8.69 5.20
N LEU A 116 -4.01 7.45 5.31
CA LEU A 116 -2.64 7.13 4.92
C LEU A 116 -2.43 7.30 3.41
N VAL A 117 -3.32 6.73 2.60
CA VAL A 117 -3.18 6.71 1.13
C VAL A 117 -3.39 8.09 0.52
N HIS A 118 -4.45 8.80 0.91
CA HIS A 118 -4.83 10.07 0.28
C HIS A 118 -4.21 11.29 0.93
N GLU A 119 -4.16 11.32 2.27
CA GLU A 119 -3.75 12.51 3.01
C GLU A 119 -2.30 12.46 3.50
N ARG A 120 -1.62 11.30 3.37
CA ARG A 120 -0.29 11.06 3.98
C ARG A 120 -0.32 11.34 5.48
N ARG A 121 -1.39 10.89 6.16
CA ARG A 121 -1.63 11.09 7.59
C ARG A 121 -2.02 9.81 8.30
N ILE A 122 -1.67 9.74 9.56
CA ILE A 122 -2.15 8.71 10.49
C ILE A 122 -2.53 9.41 11.79
N GLN A 123 -3.76 9.18 12.28
CA GLN A 123 -4.28 9.83 13.49
C GLN A 123 -4.10 11.36 13.48
N GLY A 124 -4.21 12.00 12.32
CA GLY A 124 -4.00 13.44 12.16
C GLY A 124 -2.53 13.86 12.05
N LEU A 125 -1.57 12.98 12.38
CA LEU A 125 -0.14 13.24 12.26
C LEU A 125 0.31 13.04 10.82
N LYS A 126 1.06 14.01 10.29
CA LYS A 126 1.58 13.95 8.92
C LYS A 126 2.79 13.03 8.81
N LEU A 127 2.82 12.23 7.75
CA LEU A 127 3.94 11.39 7.38
C LEU A 127 4.86 12.17 6.43
N GLU A 128 5.82 12.88 7.00
CA GLU A 128 6.63 13.87 6.27
C GLU A 128 7.49 13.26 5.14
N HIS A 129 7.89 12.01 5.29
CA HIS A 129 8.77 11.32 4.34
C HIS A 129 7.99 10.51 3.29
N LEU A 130 6.68 10.24 3.53
CA LEU A 130 5.90 9.35 2.69
C LEU A 130 5.56 10.01 1.35
N ARG A 131 6.17 9.49 0.30
CA ARG A 131 5.97 9.93 -1.09
C ARG A 131 5.06 8.98 -1.84
N TYR A 132 5.36 7.69 -1.83
CA TYR A 132 4.69 6.69 -2.63
C TYR A 132 3.74 5.83 -1.79
N ARG A 133 2.49 5.75 -2.19
CA ARG A 133 1.42 4.99 -1.56
C ARG A 133 0.85 4.03 -2.57
N TRP A 134 1.23 2.78 -2.44
CA TRP A 134 0.83 1.72 -3.36
C TRP A 134 -0.07 0.72 -2.68
N ALA A 135 -1.01 0.19 -3.44
CA ALA A 135 -1.86 -0.88 -2.97
C ALA A 135 -2.01 -1.96 -4.04
N ALA A 136 -2.25 -3.18 -3.61
CA ALA A 136 -2.52 -4.30 -4.48
C ALA A 136 -3.72 -5.10 -3.98
N MET A 137 -4.54 -5.59 -4.91
CA MET A 137 -5.67 -6.46 -4.59
C MET A 137 -5.98 -7.43 -5.72
N ASN A 138 -6.71 -8.47 -5.40
CA ASN A 138 -7.37 -9.32 -6.37
C ASN A 138 -8.71 -8.70 -6.77
N PRO A 139 -9.24 -8.98 -7.98
CA PRO A 139 -10.55 -8.50 -8.38
C PRO A 139 -11.61 -8.98 -7.38
N CYS A 140 -12.56 -8.12 -7.07
CA CYS A 140 -13.79 -8.51 -6.39
C CYS A 140 -14.81 -8.79 -7.49
N ASP A 141 -15.13 -10.07 -7.72
CA ASP A 141 -16.17 -10.43 -8.66
C ASP A 141 -17.55 -10.30 -8.00
N ASP A 142 -18.32 -9.31 -8.42
CA ASP A 142 -19.73 -9.15 -8.03
C ASP A 142 -20.65 -10.19 -8.71
N ASN A 143 -20.15 -10.99 -9.64
CA ASN A 143 -20.91 -11.97 -10.39
C ASN A 143 -20.81 -13.37 -9.77
N GLN A 144 -21.86 -13.79 -9.13
CA GLN A 144 -22.13 -15.15 -8.68
C GLN A 144 -22.08 -16.13 -9.86
N GLY A 145 -20.94 -16.75 -10.12
CA GLY A 145 -20.89 -17.84 -11.12
C GLY A 145 -19.58 -18.17 -11.78
N GLY A 146 -18.49 -17.49 -11.47
CA GLY A 146 -17.18 -17.79 -12.04
C GLY A 146 -16.32 -18.68 -11.13
N SER A 147 -15.46 -19.54 -11.72
CA SER A 147 -14.55 -20.44 -11.01
C SER A 147 -13.42 -19.73 -10.24
N ASP A 148 -13.35 -18.42 -10.27
CA ASP A 148 -12.29 -17.59 -9.68
C ASP A 148 -12.78 -16.82 -8.44
N HIS A 149 -13.57 -17.47 -7.57
CA HIS A 149 -14.07 -16.86 -6.34
C HIS A 149 -12.90 -16.66 -5.35
N TYR A 150 -12.53 -15.41 -5.10
CA TYR A 150 -11.55 -15.07 -4.06
C TYR A 150 -12.25 -14.89 -2.71
N ASP A 151 -12.30 -15.94 -1.91
CA ASP A 151 -12.92 -15.91 -0.58
C ASP A 151 -12.28 -14.81 0.30
N GLY A 152 -13.14 -14.00 0.92
CA GLY A 152 -12.72 -12.95 1.85
C GLY A 152 -12.30 -11.62 1.21
N SER A 153 -12.45 -11.45 -0.12
CA SER A 153 -12.31 -10.15 -0.76
C SER A 153 -13.61 -9.37 -0.64
N LEU A 154 -13.54 -8.17 -0.08
CA LEU A 154 -14.65 -7.24 0.03
C LEU A 154 -14.48 -6.09 -0.97
N PRO A 155 -15.56 -5.50 -1.48
CA PRO A 155 -15.49 -4.26 -2.22
C PRO A 155 -14.79 -3.19 -1.37
N LEU A 156 -13.91 -2.42 -2.01
CA LEU A 156 -13.34 -1.25 -1.34
C LEU A 156 -14.43 -0.20 -1.12
N ASP A 157 -14.30 0.56 -0.04
CA ASP A 157 -15.04 1.79 0.11
C ASP A 157 -14.76 2.69 -1.09
N GLN A 158 -15.81 3.38 -1.60
CA GLN A 158 -15.69 4.25 -2.77
C GLN A 158 -14.64 5.35 -2.60
N ALA A 159 -14.33 5.71 -1.37
CA ALA A 159 -13.30 6.68 -1.06
C ALA A 159 -11.86 6.12 -1.19
N LEU A 160 -11.69 4.78 -1.20
CA LEU A 160 -10.39 4.12 -1.39
C LEU A 160 -10.16 3.64 -2.83
N ALA A 161 -11.20 3.55 -3.63
CA ALA A 161 -11.15 3.15 -5.02
C ALA A 161 -10.97 4.38 -5.92
#